data_219a4529fce517eaf37ab75ee8cd0a13
#
_entry.id   219a4529fce517eaf37ab75ee8cd0a13
#
_cell.length_a   1.000
_cell.length_b   1.000
_cell.length_c   1.000
_cell.angle_alpha   90.00
_cell.angle_beta   90.00
_cell.angle_gamma   90.00
#
_symmetry.space_group_name_H-M   'P 1'
#
loop_
_entity.id
_entity.type
_entity.pdbx_description
1 polymer ?
#
loop_
_entity_poly.entity_id
_entity_poly.type
_entity_poly.pdbx_seq_one_letter_code
_entity_poly.pdbx_strand_id
1 'polypeptide(L)'
;MSLDKGTEPPTAAPTAFLEVRDLKIHFPTDDGLVKSVDGLSFALEKGKTLGIVGESGSGKSVTSLGILGLHKGTRAKIGGEVWLGGTELIAASKEEVRQLRGKQMAMIFQDPLSALHPYFTVGNQIAEAYRIHNDVSKKAARARAVEMLDRVGIPTPDKRVDDYPHQFSGGMRQRAMIAMALSCNPELLIADEPTTALDVTVQAQILDLLRDLQKEFGSAIIMITHDLGVVAEFVDDILVMYGGKAVEYGRVNDVFYEPQHPYTWGLLSSVTRLDRVRQERLKPIAGSPPSLINIPNGCSFHPRCPYEPLTGGKGATVVPDLVDDGNGHKVRCHLSKEERKTIFLEQVKPSL
;
A
#
# COMPACT_ATOMS: atom_id res chain seq x y z
N MET A 1 24.00 -0.76 20.28
CA MET A 1 23.48 -1.68 21.29
C MET A 1 22.51 -2.61 20.58
N SER A 2 22.94 -3.84 20.32
CA SER A 2 22.18 -4.86 19.58
C SER A 2 20.95 -5.21 20.41
N LEU A 3 19.76 -5.16 19.82
CA LEU A 3 18.58 -5.78 20.41
C LEU A 3 18.85 -7.28 20.46
N ASP A 4 18.67 -7.85 21.64
CA ASP A 4 18.92 -9.23 22.00
C ASP A 4 18.28 -10.17 20.94
N LYS A 5 19.10 -10.94 20.27
CA LYS A 5 18.64 -12.05 19.43
C LYS A 5 18.27 -13.20 20.36
N GLY A 6 17.06 -13.10 20.94
CA GLY A 6 16.41 -14.29 21.45
C GLY A 6 16.32 -15.29 20.30
N THR A 7 16.86 -16.48 20.51
CA THR A 7 16.75 -17.61 19.60
C THR A 7 15.30 -18.08 19.56
N GLU A 8 14.47 -17.37 18.78
CA GLU A 8 13.18 -17.90 18.38
C GLU A 8 13.39 -19.09 17.44
N PRO A 9 12.57 -20.15 17.55
CA PRO A 9 12.66 -21.30 16.65
C PRO A 9 12.47 -20.82 15.20
N PRO A 10 13.05 -21.53 14.21
CA PRO A 10 12.92 -21.15 12.82
C PRO A 10 11.45 -21.01 12.47
N THR A 11 11.04 -19.82 12.08
CA THR A 11 9.67 -19.51 11.66
C THR A 11 9.28 -20.43 10.50
N ALA A 12 8.07 -20.96 10.54
CA ALA A 12 7.55 -21.84 9.49
C ALA A 12 7.72 -21.19 8.11
N ALA A 13 8.02 -22.01 7.09
CA ALA A 13 8.16 -21.55 5.71
C ALA A 13 6.96 -20.70 5.29
N PRO A 14 7.16 -19.67 4.43
CA PRO A 14 6.07 -18.82 3.97
C PRO A 14 5.03 -19.65 3.21
N THR A 15 3.75 -19.36 3.44
CA THR A 15 2.62 -20.03 2.77
C THR A 15 2.06 -19.24 1.60
N ALA A 16 2.36 -17.93 1.53
CA ALA A 16 1.91 -17.02 0.49
C ALA A 16 3.09 -16.51 -0.37
N PHE A 17 2.79 -15.93 -1.53
CA PHE A 17 3.78 -15.34 -2.43
C PHE A 17 4.51 -14.15 -1.79
N LEU A 18 3.76 -13.22 -1.19
CA LEU A 18 4.29 -12.20 -0.30
C LEU A 18 3.72 -12.44 1.10
N GLU A 19 4.59 -12.60 2.09
CA GLU A 19 4.18 -12.73 3.48
C GLU A 19 4.97 -11.76 4.36
N VAL A 20 4.26 -10.90 5.06
CA VAL A 20 4.81 -9.92 6.00
C VAL A 20 4.42 -10.35 7.41
N ARG A 21 5.40 -10.50 8.30
CA ARG A 21 5.22 -10.95 9.69
C ARG A 21 5.85 -9.95 10.65
N ASP A 22 5.04 -9.35 11.50
CA ASP A 22 5.44 -8.43 12.58
C ASP A 22 6.40 -7.32 12.10
N LEU A 23 6.22 -6.80 10.89
CA LEU A 23 7.09 -5.79 10.30
C LEU A 23 7.10 -4.54 11.17
N LYS A 24 8.29 -4.10 11.56
CA LYS A 24 8.55 -2.88 12.31
C LYS A 24 9.54 -2.02 11.55
N ILE A 25 9.22 -0.74 11.34
CA ILE A 25 10.11 0.25 10.73
C ILE A 25 10.05 1.50 11.59
N HIS A 26 11.10 1.72 12.36
CA HIS A 26 11.21 2.83 13.29
C HIS A 26 12.38 3.73 12.90
N PHE A 27 12.17 5.03 12.91
CA PHE A 27 13.18 6.02 12.58
C PHE A 27 13.61 6.78 13.85
N PRO A 28 14.87 6.64 14.31
CA PRO A 28 15.42 7.51 15.32
C PRO A 28 15.56 8.93 14.78
N THR A 29 14.97 9.90 15.49
CA THR A 29 15.09 11.33 15.23
C THR A 29 15.56 12.05 16.47
N ASP A 30 15.93 13.31 16.36
CA ASP A 30 16.36 14.13 17.51
C ASP A 30 15.21 14.35 18.50
N ASP A 31 13.94 14.34 18.01
CA ASP A 31 12.73 14.50 18.83
C ASP A 31 12.23 13.19 19.44
N GLY A 32 12.81 12.03 19.06
CA GLY A 32 12.39 10.71 19.57
C GLY A 32 12.33 9.62 18.48
N LEU A 33 11.69 8.51 18.83
CA LEU A 33 11.55 7.34 17.96
C LEU A 33 10.21 7.39 17.20
N VAL A 34 10.28 7.65 15.88
CA VAL A 34 9.11 7.61 15.01
C VAL A 34 8.80 6.16 14.65
N LYS A 35 7.68 5.62 15.15
CA LYS A 35 7.22 4.24 14.90
C LYS A 35 6.30 4.19 13.69
N SER A 36 6.87 4.35 12.49
CA SER A 36 6.09 4.46 11.25
C SER A 36 5.33 3.20 10.89
N VAL A 37 5.90 2.03 11.18
CA VAL A 37 5.24 0.71 11.09
C VAL A 37 5.59 -0.03 12.37
N ASP A 38 4.60 -0.59 13.07
CA ASP A 38 4.79 -1.17 14.39
C ASP A 38 3.97 -2.45 14.57
N GLY A 39 4.48 -3.55 13.99
CA GLY A 39 3.87 -4.87 14.11
C GLY A 39 2.82 -5.14 13.01
N LEU A 40 3.18 -4.91 11.75
CA LEU A 40 2.30 -5.15 10.61
C LEU A 40 2.46 -6.57 10.09
N SER A 41 1.33 -7.29 9.93
CA SER A 41 1.31 -8.64 9.37
C SER A 41 0.18 -8.79 8.37
N PHE A 42 0.50 -9.31 7.18
CA PHE A 42 -0.44 -9.65 6.12
C PHE A 42 0.18 -10.61 5.13
N ALA A 43 -0.64 -11.21 4.27
CA ALA A 43 -0.20 -12.11 3.21
C ALA A 43 -0.88 -11.71 1.88
N LEU A 44 -0.22 -11.98 0.77
CA LEU A 44 -0.73 -11.73 -0.58
C LEU A 44 -0.32 -12.87 -1.50
N GLU A 45 -1.31 -13.49 -2.12
CA GLU A 45 -1.10 -14.55 -3.10
C GLU A 45 -0.71 -13.97 -4.47
N LYS A 46 -0.05 -14.78 -5.29
CA LYS A 46 0.29 -14.41 -6.67
C LYS A 46 -0.98 -14.16 -7.47
N GLY A 47 -0.99 -13.09 -8.27
CA GLY A 47 -2.15 -12.69 -9.07
C GLY A 47 -3.30 -12.08 -8.28
N LYS A 48 -3.15 -11.85 -6.96
CA LYS A 48 -4.13 -11.19 -6.10
C LYS A 48 -3.78 -9.73 -5.83
N THR A 49 -4.77 -8.99 -5.35
CA THR A 49 -4.65 -7.56 -5.09
C THR A 49 -4.97 -7.23 -3.64
N LEU A 50 -4.10 -6.42 -3.01
CA LEU A 50 -4.29 -5.92 -1.65
C LEU A 50 -4.36 -4.39 -1.66
N GLY A 51 -5.43 -3.82 -1.14
CA GLY A 51 -5.55 -2.39 -0.85
C GLY A 51 -4.98 -2.06 0.53
N ILE A 52 -4.08 -1.09 0.63
CA ILE A 52 -3.64 -0.55 1.91
C ILE A 52 -4.17 0.88 2.03
N VAL A 53 -5.08 1.10 2.98
CA VAL A 53 -5.77 2.37 3.15
C VAL A 53 -5.57 2.96 4.55
N GLY A 54 -5.81 4.26 4.69
CA GLY A 54 -5.73 5.00 5.95
C GLY A 54 -5.38 6.46 5.71
N GLU A 55 -5.50 7.29 6.74
CA GLU A 55 -5.13 8.71 6.68
C GLU A 55 -3.64 8.92 6.36
N SER A 56 -3.28 10.14 5.92
CA SER A 56 -1.87 10.52 5.74
C SER A 56 -1.09 10.30 7.04
N GLY A 57 0.15 9.82 6.93
CA GLY A 57 0.98 9.53 8.09
C GLY A 57 0.66 8.20 8.81
N SER A 58 -0.27 7.35 8.33
CA SER A 58 -0.55 6.05 8.95
C SER A 58 0.51 4.98 8.75
N GLY A 59 1.53 5.20 7.91
CA GLY A 59 2.64 4.28 7.67
C GLY A 59 2.61 3.54 6.32
N LYS A 60 1.62 3.80 5.45
CA LYS A 60 1.41 3.08 4.17
C LYS A 60 2.64 3.11 3.24
N SER A 61 3.11 4.28 2.85
CA SER A 61 4.27 4.42 1.95
C SER A 61 5.57 3.92 2.60
N VAL A 62 5.71 4.03 3.93
CA VAL A 62 6.87 3.46 4.65
C VAL A 62 6.85 1.93 4.57
N THR A 63 5.66 1.32 4.63
CA THR A 63 5.51 -0.14 4.47
C THR A 63 5.99 -0.59 3.09
N SER A 64 5.56 0.08 2.01
CA SER A 64 5.97 -0.26 0.64
C SER A 64 7.48 -0.10 0.43
N LEU A 65 8.05 1.01 0.89
CA LEU A 65 9.50 1.25 0.82
C LEU A 65 10.30 0.24 1.68
N GLY A 66 9.70 -0.23 2.78
CA GLY A 66 10.24 -1.31 3.61
C GLY A 66 10.30 -2.65 2.90
N ILE A 67 9.20 -3.06 2.23
CA ILE A 67 9.14 -4.27 1.41
C ILE A 67 10.18 -4.21 0.28
N LEU A 68 10.32 -3.07 -0.37
CA LEU A 68 11.35 -2.85 -1.40
C LEU A 68 12.79 -2.81 -0.84
N GLY A 69 12.94 -2.86 0.49
CA GLY A 69 14.26 -2.78 1.14
C GLY A 69 14.96 -1.44 0.99
N LEU A 70 14.23 -0.35 0.68
CA LEU A 70 14.82 0.98 0.48
C LEU A 70 15.26 1.66 1.79
N HIS A 71 14.80 1.15 2.93
CA HIS A 71 15.29 1.60 4.24
C HIS A 71 16.53 0.86 4.74
N LYS A 72 17.01 -0.19 4.04
CA LYS A 72 18.22 -0.92 4.39
C LYS A 72 19.48 -0.02 4.27
N GLY A 73 20.28 -0.01 5.34
CA GLY A 73 21.50 0.82 5.39
C GLY A 73 21.24 2.30 5.66
N THR A 74 20.01 2.69 6.03
CA THR A 74 19.68 3.99 6.59
C THR A 74 19.73 3.94 8.13
N ARG A 75 19.33 5.04 8.81
CA ARG A 75 19.17 5.05 10.27
C ARG A 75 17.92 4.28 10.75
N ALA A 76 17.09 3.80 9.84
CA ALA A 76 15.88 3.06 10.20
C ALA A 76 16.21 1.75 10.93
N LYS A 77 15.48 1.47 12.01
CA LYS A 77 15.49 0.18 12.69
C LYS A 77 14.38 -0.67 12.10
N ILE A 78 14.76 -1.77 11.45
CA ILE A 78 13.82 -2.68 10.78
C ILE A 78 13.81 -3.98 11.55
N GLY A 79 12.63 -4.53 11.80
CA GLY A 79 12.41 -5.82 12.46
C GLY A 79 11.22 -6.56 11.86
N GLY A 80 11.02 -7.82 12.26
CA GLY A 80 10.05 -8.72 11.67
C GLY A 80 10.60 -9.45 10.45
N GLU A 81 9.72 -9.99 9.61
CA GLU A 81 10.09 -10.74 8.40
C GLU A 81 9.27 -10.27 7.20
N VAL A 82 9.89 -10.27 6.03
CA VAL A 82 9.22 -10.03 4.74
C VAL A 82 9.70 -11.09 3.75
N TRP A 83 8.81 -12.01 3.39
CA TRP A 83 9.07 -13.09 2.45
C TRP A 83 8.46 -12.76 1.09
N LEU A 84 9.25 -12.85 0.02
CA LEU A 84 8.79 -12.68 -1.36
C LEU A 84 9.28 -13.85 -2.20
N GLY A 85 8.37 -14.68 -2.72
CA GLY A 85 8.71 -15.82 -3.56
C GLY A 85 9.72 -16.78 -2.90
N GLY A 86 9.65 -16.94 -1.56
CA GLY A 86 10.57 -17.77 -0.79
C GLY A 86 11.88 -17.11 -0.34
N THR A 87 12.11 -15.83 -0.71
CA THR A 87 13.27 -15.05 -0.26
C THR A 87 12.89 -14.16 0.92
N GLU A 88 13.62 -14.25 2.04
CA GLU A 88 13.44 -13.37 3.20
C GLU A 88 14.18 -12.05 2.96
N LEU A 89 13.43 -10.97 2.76
CA LEU A 89 13.98 -9.69 2.30
C LEU A 89 14.69 -8.89 3.40
N ILE A 90 14.34 -9.05 4.68
CA ILE A 90 14.98 -8.32 5.78
C ILE A 90 16.35 -8.91 6.11
N ALA A 91 16.49 -10.25 6.12
CA ALA A 91 17.77 -10.90 6.35
C ALA A 91 18.69 -10.86 5.13
N ALA A 92 18.13 -10.88 3.90
CA ALA A 92 18.92 -10.82 2.66
C ALA A 92 19.84 -9.58 2.63
N SER A 93 20.98 -9.68 1.97
CA SER A 93 21.91 -8.56 1.81
C SER A 93 21.27 -7.41 0.99
N LYS A 94 21.82 -6.19 1.13
CA LYS A 94 21.36 -5.04 0.35
C LYS A 94 21.48 -5.28 -1.16
N GLU A 95 22.50 -6.02 -1.58
CA GLU A 95 22.73 -6.34 -2.99
C GLU A 95 21.72 -7.36 -3.53
N GLU A 96 21.43 -8.42 -2.79
CA GLU A 96 20.42 -9.40 -3.16
C GLU A 96 19.04 -8.71 -3.34
N VAL A 97 18.62 -7.88 -2.38
CA VAL A 97 17.37 -7.13 -2.51
C VAL A 97 17.40 -6.15 -3.68
N ARG A 98 18.56 -5.52 -3.97
CA ARG A 98 18.71 -4.64 -5.13
C ARG A 98 18.47 -5.38 -6.45
N GLN A 99 18.91 -6.62 -6.57
CA GLN A 99 18.74 -7.44 -7.77
C GLN A 99 17.27 -7.88 -7.98
N LEU A 100 16.47 -7.97 -6.93
CA LEU A 100 15.06 -8.30 -7.02
C LEU A 100 14.22 -7.10 -7.50
N ARG A 101 14.65 -5.86 -7.18
CA ARG A 101 13.96 -4.64 -7.60
C ARG A 101 14.03 -4.48 -9.11
N GLY A 102 12.91 -4.17 -9.73
CA GLY A 102 12.72 -4.10 -11.19
C GLY A 102 12.42 -5.46 -11.82
N LYS A 103 13.02 -6.54 -11.34
CA LYS A 103 12.85 -7.89 -11.90
C LYS A 103 11.71 -8.67 -11.26
N GLN A 104 11.68 -8.75 -9.93
CA GLN A 104 10.68 -9.53 -9.19
C GLN A 104 9.66 -8.63 -8.49
N MET A 105 10.09 -7.46 -8.05
CA MET A 105 9.22 -6.45 -7.43
C MET A 105 9.50 -5.07 -8.03
N ALA A 106 8.44 -4.31 -8.33
CA ALA A 106 8.53 -2.95 -8.85
C ALA A 106 7.57 -2.02 -8.14
N MET A 107 7.77 -0.71 -8.30
CA MET A 107 6.94 0.31 -7.68
C MET A 107 6.55 1.38 -8.68
N ILE A 108 5.28 1.77 -8.63
CA ILE A 108 4.74 2.99 -9.21
C ILE A 108 4.69 4.02 -8.08
N PHE A 109 5.43 5.11 -8.24
CA PHE A 109 5.50 6.17 -7.23
C PHE A 109 4.32 7.14 -7.36
N GLN A 110 4.03 7.86 -6.30
CA GLN A 110 2.96 8.85 -6.24
C GLN A 110 3.14 9.99 -7.25
N ASP A 111 4.37 10.48 -7.42
CA ASP A 111 4.68 11.58 -8.34
C ASP A 111 5.56 11.10 -9.51
N PRO A 112 5.04 11.11 -10.75
CA PRO A 112 5.83 10.75 -11.93
C PRO A 112 7.05 11.65 -12.17
N LEU A 113 7.02 12.90 -11.71
CA LEU A 113 8.14 13.83 -11.89
C LEU A 113 9.33 13.46 -11.00
N SER A 114 9.08 12.84 -9.86
CA SER A 114 10.14 12.31 -9.00
C SER A 114 10.73 10.99 -9.50
N ALA A 115 9.95 10.24 -10.30
CA ALA A 115 10.36 8.94 -10.85
C ALA A 115 11.07 9.05 -12.20
N LEU A 116 10.72 10.04 -13.03
CA LEU A 116 11.29 10.26 -14.35
C LEU A 116 12.36 11.35 -14.33
N HIS A 117 13.56 10.99 -14.74
CA HIS A 117 14.69 11.94 -14.79
C HIS A 117 14.51 12.94 -15.95
N PRO A 118 14.53 14.27 -15.72
CA PRO A 118 14.14 15.27 -16.73
C PRO A 118 15.10 15.39 -17.92
N TYR A 119 16.36 14.97 -17.77
CA TYR A 119 17.40 15.13 -18.80
C TYR A 119 17.61 13.89 -19.68
N PHE A 120 16.86 12.81 -19.46
CA PHE A 120 16.89 11.62 -20.31
C PHE A 120 15.55 11.41 -21.00
N THR A 121 15.59 10.91 -22.24
CA THR A 121 14.35 10.56 -22.93
C THR A 121 13.63 9.42 -22.20
N VAL A 122 12.30 9.39 -22.33
CA VAL A 122 11.49 8.36 -21.68
C VAL A 122 11.90 6.96 -22.11
N GLY A 123 12.17 6.77 -23.41
CA GLY A 123 12.62 5.48 -23.93
C GLY A 123 13.96 5.03 -23.39
N ASN A 124 14.91 5.96 -23.21
CA ASN A 124 16.20 5.62 -22.62
C ASN A 124 16.06 5.13 -21.18
N GLN A 125 15.17 5.75 -20.38
CA GLN A 125 14.95 5.36 -19.00
C GLN A 125 14.28 3.98 -18.89
N ILE A 126 13.29 3.69 -19.74
CA ILE A 126 12.65 2.36 -19.81
C ILE A 126 13.65 1.31 -20.30
N ALA A 127 14.42 1.61 -21.35
CA ALA A 127 15.44 0.71 -21.89
C ALA A 127 16.57 0.43 -20.88
N GLU A 128 16.97 1.41 -20.09
CA GLU A 128 17.95 1.24 -19.01
C GLU A 128 17.42 0.33 -17.92
N ALA A 129 16.20 0.58 -17.42
CA ALA A 129 15.56 -0.26 -16.42
C ALA A 129 15.46 -1.73 -16.88
N TYR A 130 15.17 -1.96 -18.16
CA TYR A 130 15.12 -3.31 -18.73
C TYR A 130 16.51 -3.96 -18.84
N ARG A 131 17.53 -3.21 -19.28
CA ARG A 131 18.88 -3.73 -19.49
C ARG A 131 19.65 -4.04 -18.21
N ILE A 132 19.31 -3.40 -17.10
CA ILE A 132 19.90 -3.72 -15.79
C ILE A 132 19.67 -5.20 -15.42
N HIS A 133 18.54 -5.77 -15.86
CA HIS A 133 18.12 -7.12 -15.51
C HIS A 133 18.19 -8.11 -16.67
N ASN A 134 18.43 -7.65 -17.89
CA ASN A 134 18.44 -8.49 -19.10
C ASN A 134 19.67 -8.18 -19.94
N ASP A 135 20.44 -9.21 -20.27
CA ASP A 135 21.59 -9.08 -21.17
C ASP A 135 21.13 -8.99 -22.61
N VAL A 136 20.76 -7.79 -23.03
CA VAL A 136 20.23 -7.50 -24.36
C VAL A 136 20.92 -6.29 -25.00
N SER A 137 20.91 -6.27 -26.35
CA SER A 137 21.44 -5.14 -27.12
C SER A 137 20.63 -3.86 -26.86
N LYS A 138 21.28 -2.68 -27.06
CA LYS A 138 20.58 -1.38 -27.00
C LYS A 138 19.36 -1.32 -27.94
N LYS A 139 19.46 -1.95 -29.13
CA LYS A 139 18.35 -2.01 -30.08
C LYS A 139 17.16 -2.81 -29.54
N ALA A 140 17.42 -3.97 -28.92
CA ALA A 140 16.38 -4.80 -28.33
C ALA A 140 15.71 -4.10 -27.12
N ALA A 141 16.50 -3.43 -26.28
CA ALA A 141 15.96 -2.68 -25.15
C ALA A 141 15.11 -1.47 -25.59
N ARG A 142 15.52 -0.77 -26.66
CA ARG A 142 14.69 0.29 -27.27
C ARG A 142 13.38 -0.27 -27.83
N ALA A 143 13.42 -1.41 -28.52
CA ALA A 143 12.19 -2.05 -29.01
C ALA A 143 11.25 -2.42 -27.85
N ARG A 144 11.79 -2.93 -26.72
CA ARG A 144 11.01 -3.18 -25.50
C ARG A 144 10.42 -1.88 -24.94
N ALA A 145 11.16 -0.77 -24.93
CA ALA A 145 10.63 0.51 -24.48
C ALA A 145 9.45 0.99 -25.33
N VAL A 146 9.53 0.88 -26.66
CA VAL A 146 8.43 1.19 -27.59
C VAL A 146 7.23 0.29 -27.30
N GLU A 147 7.44 -1.03 -27.19
CA GLU A 147 6.39 -2.00 -26.84
C GLU A 147 5.68 -1.62 -25.52
N MET A 148 6.44 -1.28 -24.49
CA MET A 148 5.85 -0.92 -23.20
C MET A 148 5.09 0.40 -23.25
N LEU A 149 5.54 1.38 -24.03
CA LEU A 149 4.81 2.63 -24.26
C LEU A 149 3.51 2.40 -25.01
N ASP A 150 3.50 1.48 -25.97
CA ASP A 150 2.29 1.07 -26.69
C ASP A 150 1.28 0.40 -25.74
N ARG A 151 1.72 -0.56 -24.93
CA ARG A 151 0.89 -1.29 -23.96
C ARG A 151 0.21 -0.36 -22.96
N VAL A 152 0.88 0.71 -22.52
CA VAL A 152 0.28 1.70 -21.61
C VAL A 152 -0.55 2.77 -22.37
N GLY A 153 -0.74 2.60 -23.70
CA GLY A 153 -1.58 3.45 -24.51
C GLY A 153 -0.99 4.85 -24.78
N ILE A 154 0.34 4.97 -24.90
CA ILE A 154 0.98 6.19 -25.40
C ILE A 154 0.81 6.26 -26.92
N PRO A 155 0.20 7.33 -27.46
CA PRO A 155 0.01 7.45 -28.91
C PRO A 155 1.35 7.60 -29.64
N THR A 156 1.49 6.95 -30.80
CA THR A 156 2.71 6.97 -31.64
C THR A 156 4.01 6.66 -30.85
N PRO A 157 4.09 5.48 -30.18
CA PRO A 157 5.17 5.16 -29.25
C PRO A 157 6.55 5.18 -29.91
N ASP A 158 6.65 4.82 -31.19
CA ASP A 158 7.91 4.88 -31.97
C ASP A 158 8.53 6.28 -32.03
N LYS A 159 7.71 7.33 -32.01
CA LYS A 159 8.17 8.72 -32.00
C LYS A 159 8.37 9.21 -30.56
N ARG A 160 7.39 8.92 -29.68
CA ARG A 160 7.38 9.38 -28.29
C ARG A 160 8.49 8.80 -27.44
N VAL A 161 9.06 7.67 -27.82
CA VAL A 161 10.19 7.05 -27.11
C VAL A 161 11.42 7.97 -27.03
N ASP A 162 11.57 8.92 -27.96
CA ASP A 162 12.67 9.90 -28.00
C ASP A 162 12.32 11.23 -27.32
N ASP A 163 11.08 11.39 -26.83
CA ASP A 163 10.65 12.59 -26.13
C ASP A 163 11.14 12.58 -24.66
N TYR A 164 11.28 13.78 -24.10
CA TYR A 164 11.63 14.00 -22.69
C TYR A 164 10.36 14.06 -21.82
N PRO A 165 10.47 13.80 -20.51
CA PRO A 165 9.33 13.85 -19.60
C PRO A 165 8.52 15.15 -19.63
N HIS A 166 9.17 16.29 -19.83
CA HIS A 166 8.48 17.60 -19.90
C HIS A 166 7.62 17.78 -21.16
N GLN A 167 7.82 16.98 -22.20
CA GLN A 167 7.01 16.97 -23.43
C GLN A 167 5.75 16.11 -23.28
N PHE A 168 5.62 15.36 -22.18
CA PHE A 168 4.48 14.51 -21.90
C PHE A 168 3.45 15.26 -21.02
N SER A 169 2.15 15.02 -21.26
CA SER A 169 1.10 15.44 -20.31
C SER A 169 1.22 14.71 -18.97
N GLY A 170 0.50 15.14 -17.93
CA GLY A 170 0.48 14.48 -16.63
C GLY A 170 0.13 12.99 -16.73
N GLY A 171 -0.99 12.69 -17.41
CA GLY A 171 -1.41 11.30 -17.62
C GLY A 171 -0.44 10.49 -18.49
N MET A 172 0.24 11.09 -19.47
CA MET A 172 1.28 10.41 -20.25
C MET A 172 2.52 10.12 -19.41
N ARG A 173 2.93 11.01 -18.50
CA ARG A 173 4.05 10.75 -17.56
C ARG A 173 3.72 9.59 -16.63
N GLN A 174 2.48 9.56 -16.11
CA GLN A 174 2.01 8.45 -15.28
C GLN A 174 2.08 7.12 -16.04
N ARG A 175 1.57 7.07 -17.27
CA ARG A 175 1.65 5.90 -18.14
C ARG A 175 3.09 5.49 -18.45
N ALA A 176 3.98 6.44 -18.69
CA ALA A 176 5.40 6.18 -18.94
C ALA A 176 6.10 5.61 -17.69
N MET A 177 5.80 6.10 -16.49
CA MET A 177 6.28 5.53 -15.23
C MET A 177 5.78 4.10 -15.03
N ILE A 178 4.51 3.81 -15.34
CA ILE A 178 3.95 2.45 -15.32
C ILE A 178 4.69 1.56 -16.33
N ALA A 179 4.92 2.04 -17.55
CA ALA A 179 5.68 1.31 -18.57
C ALA A 179 7.10 0.95 -18.08
N MET A 180 7.77 1.88 -17.40
CA MET A 180 9.08 1.66 -16.82
C MET A 180 9.03 0.61 -15.69
N ALA A 181 8.09 0.71 -14.76
CA ALA A 181 7.92 -0.24 -13.66
C ALA A 181 7.64 -1.67 -14.16
N LEU A 182 6.88 -1.81 -15.24
CA LEU A 182 6.47 -3.10 -15.79
C LEU A 182 7.43 -3.64 -16.87
N SER A 183 8.50 -2.93 -17.21
CA SER A 183 9.40 -3.29 -18.33
C SER A 183 10.02 -4.69 -18.19
N CYS A 184 10.22 -5.17 -16.97
CA CYS A 184 10.76 -6.50 -16.67
C CYS A 184 9.70 -7.53 -16.25
N ASN A 185 8.40 -7.24 -16.39
CA ASN A 185 7.27 -8.10 -15.97
C ASN A 185 7.39 -8.55 -14.50
N PRO A 186 7.40 -7.64 -13.53
CA PRO A 186 7.59 -7.98 -12.12
C PRO A 186 6.44 -8.84 -11.60
N GLU A 187 6.76 -9.74 -10.65
CA GLU A 187 5.77 -10.61 -10.02
C GLU A 187 4.97 -9.89 -8.91
N LEU A 188 5.59 -8.87 -8.29
CA LEU A 188 4.95 -7.94 -7.34
C LEU A 188 5.01 -6.52 -7.87
N LEU A 189 3.87 -5.85 -7.95
CA LEU A 189 3.76 -4.43 -8.24
C LEU A 189 3.21 -3.69 -7.02
N ILE A 190 3.91 -2.68 -6.55
CA ILE A 190 3.42 -1.78 -5.50
C ILE A 190 3.06 -0.45 -6.15
N ALA A 191 1.79 -0.04 -6.08
CA ALA A 191 1.29 1.21 -6.62
C ALA A 191 0.96 2.16 -5.47
N ASP A 192 1.81 3.15 -5.23
CA ASP A 192 1.62 4.15 -4.17
C ASP A 192 0.91 5.38 -4.75
N GLU A 193 -0.37 5.49 -4.45
CA GLU A 193 -1.28 6.55 -4.92
C GLU A 193 -1.18 6.80 -6.44
N PRO A 194 -1.34 5.76 -7.29
CA PRO A 194 -1.01 5.82 -8.72
C PRO A 194 -1.93 6.76 -9.51
N THR A 195 -3.01 7.24 -8.92
CA THR A 195 -4.02 8.09 -9.57
C THR A 195 -4.16 9.47 -8.92
N THR A 196 -3.37 9.76 -7.90
CA THR A 196 -3.40 11.08 -7.22
C THR A 196 -3.08 12.21 -8.20
N ALA A 197 -3.82 13.31 -8.11
CA ALA A 197 -3.72 14.48 -8.99
C ALA A 197 -4.11 14.26 -10.47
N LEU A 198 -4.77 13.16 -10.79
CA LEU A 198 -5.37 12.92 -12.11
C LEU A 198 -6.87 13.24 -12.08
N ASP A 199 -7.42 13.62 -13.22
CA ASP A 199 -8.87 13.73 -13.37
C ASP A 199 -9.53 12.34 -13.35
N VAL A 200 -10.82 12.28 -13.01
CA VAL A 200 -11.58 11.04 -12.82
C VAL A 200 -11.51 10.11 -14.05
N THR A 201 -11.52 10.68 -15.25
CA THR A 201 -11.47 9.91 -16.49
C THR A 201 -10.12 9.23 -16.68
N VAL A 202 -9.03 9.97 -16.46
CA VAL A 202 -7.66 9.42 -16.55
C VAL A 202 -7.42 8.43 -15.43
N GLN A 203 -7.94 8.69 -14.21
CA GLN A 203 -7.89 7.75 -13.10
C GLN A 203 -8.51 6.40 -13.47
N ALA A 204 -9.74 6.38 -13.99
CA ALA A 204 -10.40 5.15 -14.43
C ALA A 204 -9.56 4.40 -15.48
N GLN A 205 -9.03 5.12 -16.47
CA GLN A 205 -8.18 4.53 -17.51
C GLN A 205 -6.89 3.91 -16.96
N ILE A 206 -6.28 4.51 -15.93
CA ILE A 206 -5.08 3.96 -15.28
C ILE A 206 -5.42 2.69 -14.48
N LEU A 207 -6.56 2.66 -13.80
CA LEU A 207 -7.01 1.49 -13.05
C LEU A 207 -7.33 0.32 -13.98
N ASP A 208 -8.03 0.58 -15.09
CA ASP A 208 -8.30 -0.44 -16.11
C ASP A 208 -7.01 -0.99 -16.71
N LEU A 209 -6.07 -0.10 -17.04
CA LEU A 209 -4.74 -0.47 -17.51
C LEU A 209 -4.01 -1.38 -16.51
N LEU A 210 -3.99 -1.03 -15.23
CA LEU A 210 -3.34 -1.84 -14.19
C LEU A 210 -4.02 -3.20 -14.04
N ARG A 211 -5.36 -3.28 -14.15
CA ARG A 211 -6.13 -4.52 -14.11
C ARG A 211 -5.82 -5.44 -15.30
N ASP A 212 -5.72 -4.87 -16.48
CA ASP A 212 -5.42 -5.63 -17.70
C ASP A 212 -3.99 -6.17 -17.66
N LEU A 213 -3.03 -5.35 -17.26
CA LEU A 213 -1.63 -5.75 -17.09
C LEU A 213 -1.45 -6.78 -15.96
N GLN A 214 -2.21 -6.67 -14.86
CA GLN A 214 -2.22 -7.68 -13.81
C GLN A 214 -2.66 -9.05 -14.34
N LYS A 215 -3.75 -9.08 -15.11
CA LYS A 215 -4.25 -10.31 -15.71
C LYS A 215 -3.26 -10.92 -16.72
N GLU A 216 -2.62 -10.06 -17.52
CA GLU A 216 -1.65 -10.48 -18.53
C GLU A 216 -0.38 -11.08 -17.91
N PHE A 217 0.17 -10.42 -16.88
CA PHE A 217 1.44 -10.83 -16.26
C PHE A 217 1.26 -11.75 -15.05
N GLY A 218 0.05 -11.87 -14.51
CA GLY A 218 -0.22 -12.64 -13.29
C GLY A 218 0.48 -12.07 -12.05
N SER A 219 0.76 -10.76 -12.04
CA SER A 219 1.43 -10.09 -10.94
C SER A 219 0.52 -9.95 -9.73
N ALA A 220 1.09 -10.05 -8.53
CA ALA A 220 0.43 -9.59 -7.31
C ALA A 220 0.52 -8.06 -7.25
N ILE A 221 -0.55 -7.37 -6.80
CA ILE A 221 -0.56 -5.90 -6.70
C ILE A 221 -0.86 -5.46 -5.27
N ILE A 222 -0.04 -4.56 -4.73
CA ILE A 222 -0.38 -3.76 -3.55
C ILE A 222 -0.77 -2.37 -4.03
N MET A 223 -2.02 -1.97 -3.79
CA MET A 223 -2.54 -0.63 -4.09
C MET A 223 -2.60 0.20 -2.82
N ILE A 224 -1.80 1.25 -2.72
CA ILE A 224 -1.88 2.22 -1.63
C ILE A 224 -2.68 3.41 -2.12
N THR A 225 -3.74 3.75 -1.41
CA THR A 225 -4.57 4.92 -1.72
C THR A 225 -5.35 5.38 -0.49
N HIS A 226 -5.80 6.62 -0.52
CA HIS A 226 -6.78 7.15 0.43
C HIS A 226 -8.21 7.14 -0.16
N ASP A 227 -8.36 6.80 -1.44
CA ASP A 227 -9.65 6.71 -2.13
C ASP A 227 -10.24 5.29 -1.99
N LEU A 228 -11.22 5.16 -1.10
CA LEU A 228 -11.92 3.90 -0.86
C LEU A 228 -12.78 3.46 -2.05
N GLY A 229 -13.23 4.37 -2.91
CA GLY A 229 -13.96 4.02 -4.13
C GLY A 229 -13.08 3.23 -5.10
N VAL A 230 -11.85 3.69 -5.30
CA VAL A 230 -10.82 2.97 -6.09
C VAL A 230 -10.56 1.58 -5.54
N VAL A 231 -10.41 1.48 -4.21
CA VAL A 231 -10.14 0.20 -3.54
C VAL A 231 -11.31 -0.77 -3.73
N ALA A 232 -12.54 -0.30 -3.55
CA ALA A 232 -13.74 -1.13 -3.68
C ALA A 232 -13.85 -1.83 -5.05
N GLU A 233 -13.39 -1.16 -6.10
CA GLU A 233 -13.47 -1.68 -7.47
C GLU A 233 -12.27 -2.53 -7.88
N PHE A 234 -11.10 -2.30 -7.28
CA PHE A 234 -9.84 -2.83 -7.79
C PHE A 234 -9.30 -4.02 -7.01
N VAL A 235 -9.48 -4.07 -5.67
CA VAL A 235 -8.75 -5.02 -4.82
C VAL A 235 -9.58 -6.23 -4.37
N ASP A 236 -8.89 -7.36 -4.10
CA ASP A 236 -9.48 -8.56 -3.50
C ASP A 236 -9.61 -8.40 -1.98
N ASP A 237 -8.52 -7.97 -1.34
CA ASP A 237 -8.41 -7.78 0.11
C ASP A 237 -8.03 -6.35 0.46
N ILE A 238 -8.41 -5.91 1.66
CA ILE A 238 -8.09 -4.57 2.17
C ILE A 238 -7.46 -4.65 3.56
N LEU A 239 -6.46 -3.81 3.77
CA LEU A 239 -5.79 -3.59 5.04
C LEU A 239 -5.92 -2.13 5.42
N VAL A 240 -6.60 -1.86 6.52
CA VAL A 240 -6.79 -0.51 7.05
C VAL A 240 -5.69 -0.23 8.07
N MET A 241 -4.91 0.82 7.83
CA MET A 241 -3.79 1.23 8.70
C MET A 241 -4.11 2.50 9.48
N TYR A 242 -3.79 2.47 10.77
CA TYR A 242 -3.86 3.63 11.66
C TYR A 242 -2.71 3.63 12.66
N GLY A 243 -1.99 4.75 12.80
CA GLY A 243 -0.90 4.88 13.76
C GLY A 243 0.20 3.81 13.65
N GLY A 244 0.57 3.44 12.43
CA GLY A 244 1.60 2.43 12.16
C GLY A 244 1.15 0.97 12.29
N LYS A 245 -0.13 0.70 12.56
CA LYS A 245 -0.66 -0.65 12.79
C LYS A 245 -1.82 -0.97 11.85
N ALA A 246 -2.02 -2.27 11.55
CA ALA A 246 -3.27 -2.74 10.99
C ALA A 246 -4.37 -2.67 12.06
N VAL A 247 -5.48 -2.03 11.74
CA VAL A 247 -6.67 -1.96 12.62
C VAL A 247 -7.80 -2.85 12.12
N GLU A 248 -7.86 -3.08 10.82
CA GLU A 248 -8.80 -4.01 10.19
C GLU A 248 -8.18 -4.63 8.94
N TYR A 249 -8.43 -5.90 8.67
CA TYR A 249 -7.96 -6.63 7.49
C TYR A 249 -8.99 -7.68 7.10
N GLY A 250 -9.33 -7.78 5.83
CA GLY A 250 -10.26 -8.77 5.32
C GLY A 250 -10.51 -8.62 3.83
N ARG A 251 -11.45 -9.42 3.31
CA ARG A 251 -11.92 -9.27 1.93
C ARG A 251 -12.56 -7.90 1.75
N VAL A 252 -12.39 -7.31 0.58
CA VAL A 252 -12.93 -5.98 0.29
C VAL A 252 -14.43 -5.89 0.61
N ASN A 253 -15.22 -6.90 0.24
CA ASN A 253 -16.65 -6.90 0.50
C ASN A 253 -16.97 -6.94 2.00
N ASP A 254 -16.23 -7.72 2.80
CA ASP A 254 -16.45 -7.82 4.23
C ASP A 254 -16.16 -6.48 4.93
N VAL A 255 -15.05 -5.82 4.57
CA VAL A 255 -14.67 -4.53 5.15
C VAL A 255 -15.57 -3.38 4.68
N PHE A 256 -16.13 -3.43 3.45
CA PHE A 256 -17.02 -2.38 2.95
C PHE A 256 -18.46 -2.51 3.44
N TYR A 257 -19.00 -3.73 3.49
CA TYR A 257 -20.42 -3.96 3.82
C TYR A 257 -20.65 -4.32 5.30
N GLU A 258 -19.64 -4.90 5.96
CA GLU A 258 -19.68 -5.29 7.37
C GLU A 258 -18.42 -4.84 8.13
N PRO A 259 -18.02 -3.55 8.04
CA PRO A 259 -16.83 -3.04 8.71
C PRO A 259 -16.96 -3.22 10.23
N GLN A 260 -15.85 -3.55 10.87
CA GLN A 260 -15.84 -3.90 12.29
C GLN A 260 -15.10 -2.87 13.16
N HIS A 261 -14.19 -2.09 12.58
CA HIS A 261 -13.41 -1.12 13.37
C HIS A 261 -14.03 0.29 13.29
N PRO A 262 -14.18 1.01 14.42
CA PRO A 262 -14.75 2.36 14.43
C PRO A 262 -14.02 3.38 13.52
N TYR A 263 -12.72 3.23 13.34
CA TYR A 263 -11.97 4.05 12.38
C TYR A 263 -12.39 3.78 10.93
N THR A 264 -12.60 2.51 10.56
CA THR A 264 -13.10 2.13 9.21
C THR A 264 -14.48 2.69 8.96
N TRP A 265 -15.36 2.70 9.99
CA TRP A 265 -16.66 3.35 9.89
C TRP A 265 -16.54 4.84 9.55
N GLY A 266 -15.61 5.54 10.23
CA GLY A 266 -15.33 6.93 9.96
C GLY A 266 -14.80 7.18 8.55
N LEU A 267 -13.89 6.32 8.07
CA LEU A 267 -13.37 6.39 6.70
C LEU A 267 -14.50 6.22 5.67
N LEU A 268 -15.34 5.20 5.83
CA LEU A 268 -16.47 4.94 4.92
C LEU A 268 -17.51 6.07 4.95
N SER A 269 -17.76 6.67 6.11
CA SER A 269 -18.66 7.81 6.26
C SER A 269 -18.13 9.10 5.60
N SER A 270 -16.85 9.17 5.31
CA SER A 270 -16.21 10.32 4.63
C SER A 270 -16.24 10.21 3.10
N VAL A 271 -16.64 9.05 2.55
CA VAL A 271 -16.73 8.85 1.09
C VAL A 271 -17.98 9.54 0.55
N THR A 272 -17.79 10.40 -0.45
CA THR A 272 -18.89 11.08 -1.12
C THR A 272 -19.66 10.09 -2.00
N ARG A 273 -20.93 9.86 -1.71
CA ARG A 273 -21.84 9.08 -2.57
C ARG A 273 -22.62 10.02 -3.49
N LEU A 274 -22.53 9.75 -4.79
CA LEU A 274 -23.24 10.54 -5.83
C LEU A 274 -24.76 10.21 -5.89
N ASP A 275 -25.16 9.10 -5.34
CA ASP A 275 -26.54 8.57 -5.37
C ASP A 275 -27.45 9.10 -4.25
N ARG A 276 -26.92 9.86 -3.30
CA ARG A 276 -27.71 10.48 -2.24
C ARG A 276 -28.12 11.91 -2.57
N VAL A 277 -29.40 12.20 -2.38
CA VAL A 277 -29.92 13.56 -2.31
C VAL A 277 -29.11 14.31 -1.26
N ARG A 278 -28.59 15.50 -1.65
CA ARG A 278 -27.73 16.42 -0.89
C ARG A 278 -28.21 16.56 0.57
N GLN A 279 -27.88 15.60 1.41
CA GLN A 279 -28.12 15.63 2.85
C GLN A 279 -26.82 15.90 3.56
N GLU A 280 -26.86 16.90 4.40
CA GLU A 280 -25.95 17.27 5.48
C GLU A 280 -24.43 16.99 5.30
N ARG A 281 -23.62 17.91 5.78
CA ARG A 281 -22.15 17.86 5.76
C ARG A 281 -21.64 16.47 6.10
N LEU A 282 -20.76 15.94 5.25
CA LEU A 282 -19.92 14.78 5.56
C LEU A 282 -19.40 14.92 7.01
N LYS A 283 -19.54 13.89 7.82
CA LYS A 283 -19.03 13.87 9.20
C LYS A 283 -17.57 13.40 9.16
N PRO A 284 -16.58 14.31 9.22
CA PRO A 284 -15.18 13.91 9.26
C PRO A 284 -14.92 13.17 10.57
N ILE A 285 -13.91 12.28 10.55
CA ILE A 285 -13.40 11.68 11.78
C ILE A 285 -12.88 12.81 12.68
N ALA A 286 -13.45 12.94 13.89
CA ALA A 286 -13.11 14.02 14.82
C ALA A 286 -11.62 13.96 15.22
N GLY A 287 -11.01 15.12 15.45
CA GLY A 287 -9.62 15.25 15.87
C GLY A 287 -8.60 14.99 14.74
N SER A 288 -7.33 14.99 15.09
CA SER A 288 -6.20 14.74 14.17
C SER A 288 -5.57 13.38 14.40
N PRO A 289 -5.00 12.73 13.37
CA PRO A 289 -4.18 11.53 13.56
C PRO A 289 -3.05 11.76 14.58
N PRO A 290 -2.67 10.74 15.35
CA PRO A 290 -1.59 10.87 16.33
C PRO A 290 -0.24 11.06 15.64
N SER A 291 0.65 11.79 16.30
CA SER A 291 2.06 11.80 15.91
C SER A 291 2.66 10.40 16.13
N LEU A 292 3.40 9.89 15.14
CA LEU A 292 4.08 8.59 15.22
C LEU A 292 5.28 8.59 16.22
N ILE A 293 5.66 9.76 16.74
CA ILE A 293 6.60 9.87 17.87
C ILE A 293 5.89 9.61 19.19
N ASN A 294 4.67 10.16 19.32
CA ASN A 294 3.86 10.11 20.55
C ASN A 294 2.55 9.37 20.27
N ILE A 295 2.65 8.09 19.94
CA ILE A 295 1.46 7.24 19.76
C ILE A 295 0.77 7.08 21.12
N PRO A 296 -0.56 7.30 21.20
CA PRO A 296 -1.31 7.08 22.44
C PRO A 296 -1.11 5.66 22.97
N ASN A 297 -1.05 5.53 24.31
CA ASN A 297 -1.05 4.22 24.97
C ASN A 297 -2.34 3.46 24.65
N GLY A 298 -2.31 2.13 24.74
CA GLY A 298 -3.46 1.29 24.43
C GLY A 298 -3.83 1.29 22.95
N CYS A 299 -5.12 1.38 22.65
CA CYS A 299 -5.60 1.50 21.28
C CYS A 299 -5.20 2.86 20.70
N SER A 300 -4.41 2.88 19.62
CA SER A 300 -3.95 4.14 19.00
C SER A 300 -5.09 5.07 18.55
N PHE A 301 -6.27 4.51 18.30
CA PHE A 301 -7.46 5.27 17.89
C PHE A 301 -8.30 5.77 19.09
N HIS A 302 -8.05 5.33 20.34
CA HIS A 302 -8.92 5.64 21.47
C HIS A 302 -9.22 7.14 21.67
N PRO A 303 -8.29 8.11 21.45
CA PRO A 303 -8.60 9.53 21.64
C PRO A 303 -9.62 10.10 20.65
N ARG A 304 -9.83 9.40 19.53
CA ARG A 304 -10.77 9.78 18.48
C ARG A 304 -11.99 8.86 18.39
N CYS A 305 -12.01 7.78 19.21
CA CYS A 305 -13.04 6.77 19.18
C CYS A 305 -14.26 7.22 19.98
N PRO A 306 -15.43 7.44 19.36
CA PRO A 306 -16.64 7.84 20.10
C PRO A 306 -17.17 6.72 21.01
N TYR A 307 -16.71 5.49 20.82
CA TYR A 307 -17.12 4.30 21.59
C TYR A 307 -16.09 3.89 22.65
N GLU A 308 -15.06 4.71 22.87
CA GLU A 308 -14.05 4.46 23.93
C GLU A 308 -14.67 4.19 25.31
N PRO A 309 -15.70 4.96 25.77
CA PRO A 309 -16.31 4.71 27.06
C PRO A 309 -16.88 3.30 27.25
N LEU A 310 -17.27 2.62 26.18
CA LEU A 310 -17.78 1.24 26.21
C LEU A 310 -16.67 0.20 26.46
N THR A 311 -15.40 0.57 26.31
CA THR A 311 -14.25 -0.35 26.50
C THR A 311 -13.90 -0.57 27.97
N GLY A 312 -14.56 0.10 28.91
CA GLY A 312 -14.26 0.04 30.34
C GLY A 312 -12.85 0.53 30.69
N GLY A 313 -12.33 1.52 29.95
CA GLY A 313 -11.00 2.09 30.14
C GLY A 313 -9.85 1.28 29.50
N LYS A 314 -10.12 0.12 28.90
CA LYS A 314 -9.09 -0.68 28.20
C LYS A 314 -8.55 0.05 27.00
N GLY A 315 -9.39 0.86 26.32
CA GLY A 315 -8.98 1.63 25.17
C GLY A 315 -7.75 2.49 25.38
N ALA A 316 -7.62 3.12 26.55
CA ALA A 316 -6.50 3.99 26.90
C ALA A 316 -5.27 3.26 27.45
N THR A 317 -5.40 2.00 27.91
CA THR A 317 -4.36 1.33 28.71
C THR A 317 -3.80 0.06 28.07
N VAL A 318 -4.58 -0.64 27.24
CA VAL A 318 -4.21 -1.93 26.66
C VAL A 318 -4.23 -1.84 25.14
N VAL A 319 -3.16 -2.29 24.49
CA VAL A 319 -3.14 -2.43 23.02
C VAL A 319 -3.97 -3.65 22.64
N PRO A 320 -5.05 -3.50 21.84
CA PRO A 320 -5.82 -4.66 21.42
C PRO A 320 -5.04 -5.50 20.40
N ASP A 321 -5.23 -6.81 20.44
CA ASP A 321 -4.69 -7.71 19.40
C ASP A 321 -5.51 -7.61 18.11
N LEU A 322 -4.88 -7.95 16.99
CA LEU A 322 -5.57 -8.12 15.70
C LEU A 322 -6.14 -9.55 15.66
N VAL A 323 -7.42 -9.67 16.00
CA VAL A 323 -8.11 -10.96 16.16
C VAL A 323 -8.93 -11.31 14.92
N ASP A 324 -8.84 -12.57 14.48
CA ASP A 324 -9.67 -13.11 13.39
C ASP A 324 -11.07 -13.47 13.92
N ASP A 325 -12.08 -12.91 13.32
CA ASP A 325 -13.51 -13.18 13.65
C ASP A 325 -14.04 -14.50 13.05
N GLY A 326 -13.17 -15.32 12.47
CA GLY A 326 -13.47 -16.70 12.03
C GLY A 326 -13.64 -16.87 10.52
N ASN A 327 -13.55 -15.79 9.71
CA ASN A 327 -13.66 -15.83 8.25
C ASN A 327 -12.49 -15.13 7.54
N GLY A 328 -11.33 -14.96 8.23
CA GLY A 328 -10.21 -14.18 7.73
C GLY A 328 -10.40 -12.65 7.90
N HIS A 329 -11.54 -12.20 8.45
CA HIS A 329 -11.79 -10.81 8.78
C HIS A 329 -11.19 -10.49 10.16
N LYS A 330 -10.06 -9.79 10.18
CA LYS A 330 -9.29 -9.48 11.40
C LYS A 330 -9.52 -8.05 11.84
N VAL A 331 -9.70 -7.87 13.14
CA VAL A 331 -10.04 -6.56 13.75
C VAL A 331 -9.24 -6.32 15.02
N ARG A 332 -8.71 -5.10 15.18
CA ARG A 332 -7.95 -4.64 16.35
C ARG A 332 -8.82 -3.72 17.20
N CYS A 333 -9.76 -4.26 17.97
CA CYS A 333 -10.69 -3.49 18.77
C CYS A 333 -11.00 -4.18 20.10
N HIS A 334 -11.29 -3.40 21.17
CA HIS A 334 -11.69 -3.93 22.48
C HIS A 334 -13.16 -4.27 22.58
N LEU A 335 -14.01 -3.70 21.71
CA LEU A 335 -15.42 -4.06 21.65
C LEU A 335 -15.58 -5.50 21.15
N SER A 336 -16.52 -6.24 21.71
CA SER A 336 -16.88 -7.57 21.22
C SER A 336 -17.45 -7.51 19.80
N LYS A 337 -17.49 -8.64 19.11
CA LYS A 337 -18.06 -8.73 17.76
C LYS A 337 -19.53 -8.32 17.75
N GLU A 338 -20.28 -8.73 18.74
CA GLU A 338 -21.70 -8.44 18.92
C GLU A 338 -21.94 -6.93 19.12
N GLU A 339 -21.15 -6.30 19.99
CA GLU A 339 -21.22 -4.84 20.23
C GLU A 339 -20.91 -4.07 18.93
N ARG A 340 -19.81 -4.42 18.24
CA ARG A 340 -19.45 -3.79 16.97
C ARG A 340 -20.55 -3.91 15.93
N LYS A 341 -21.13 -5.12 15.79
CA LYS A 341 -22.23 -5.37 14.85
C LYS A 341 -23.48 -4.56 15.17
N THR A 342 -23.88 -4.51 16.44
CA THR A 342 -25.04 -3.74 16.89
C THR A 342 -24.84 -2.25 16.62
N ILE A 343 -23.69 -1.69 17.04
CA ILE A 343 -23.36 -0.28 16.82
C ILE A 343 -23.35 0.04 15.33
N PHE A 344 -22.72 -0.81 14.52
CA PHE A 344 -22.67 -0.59 13.08
C PHE A 344 -24.05 -0.55 12.45
N LEU A 345 -24.90 -1.53 12.73
CA LEU A 345 -26.25 -1.64 12.14
C LEU A 345 -27.19 -0.51 12.59
N GLU A 346 -27.13 -0.13 13.86
CA GLU A 346 -28.10 0.82 14.44
C GLU A 346 -27.66 2.29 14.31
N GLN A 347 -26.34 2.57 14.38
CA GLN A 347 -25.86 3.94 14.48
C GLN A 347 -25.06 4.41 13.25
N VAL A 348 -24.32 3.49 12.59
CA VAL A 348 -23.40 3.85 11.49
C VAL A 348 -24.06 3.62 10.14
N LYS A 349 -24.55 2.42 9.87
CA LYS A 349 -25.12 2.00 8.58
C LYS A 349 -26.25 2.92 8.06
N PRO A 350 -27.16 3.44 8.91
CA PRO A 350 -28.19 4.37 8.44
C PRO A 350 -27.62 5.69 7.91
N SER A 351 -26.39 6.05 8.30
CA SER A 351 -25.70 7.27 7.85
C SER A 351 -24.71 7.04 6.70
N LEU A 352 -24.39 5.78 6.37
CA LEU A 352 -23.59 5.38 5.21
C LEU A 352 -24.46 5.27 3.95
#